data_6a0a5a11e87123c06b8f25b5bfbda8cb
#
_entry.id   6a0a5a11e87123c06b8f25b5bfbda8cb
#
_cell.length_a   1.000
_cell.length_b   1.000
_cell.length_c   1.000
_cell.angle_alpha   90.00
_cell.angle_beta   90.00
_cell.angle_gamma   90.00
#
_symmetry.space_group_name_H-M   'P 1'
#
loop_
_entity.id
_entity.type
_entity.pdbx_description
1 polymer ?
#
loop_
_entity_poly.entity_id
_entity_poly.type
_entity_poly.pdbx_seq_one_letter_code
_entity_poly.pdbx_strand_id
1 'polypeptide(L)'
;IFSLYDKNSTISQINQDQSLQWNRSIGYEDFSKLIKISDEVTNKSGGYYQVFINGKWDFNSIAKGYAVDRLSQILESYGLTNYMVEIGGEIKFSGKKPQLNWTFAIIDPTFEERLFEEFQVNKNFSIATSGNYRNPGHIIDPSSKISVESNLLSVSVIDEVSTARADAWATALFASKENWLSIADNYNLAAFFIYKDNKVIKLSL
;
A
#
# COMPACT_ATOMS: atom_id res chain seq x y z
N ILE A 1 -14.32 3.47 9.18
CA ILE A 1 -13.88 4.86 8.97
C ILE A 1 -13.64 5.14 7.48
N PHE A 2 -12.76 4.42 6.80
CA PHE A 2 -12.25 4.72 5.45
C PHE A 2 -12.86 3.92 4.30
N SER A 3 -13.90 3.10 4.54
CA SER A 3 -14.55 2.30 3.50
C SER A 3 -15.43 3.16 2.60
N LEU A 4 -15.18 3.18 1.32
CA LEU A 4 -16.08 3.78 0.32
C LEU A 4 -17.28 2.88 -0.02
N TYR A 5 -17.24 1.61 0.37
CA TYR A 5 -18.31 0.62 0.15
C TYR A 5 -19.40 0.67 1.23
N ASP A 6 -19.06 1.20 2.42
CA ASP A 6 -20.01 1.42 3.51
C ASP A 6 -20.47 2.88 3.51
N LYS A 7 -21.75 3.09 3.18
CA LYS A 7 -22.37 4.43 3.13
C LYS A 7 -22.39 5.14 4.50
N ASN A 8 -22.29 4.37 5.60
CA ASN A 8 -22.28 4.89 6.97
C ASN A 8 -20.85 5.15 7.47
N SER A 9 -19.84 4.85 6.68
CA SER A 9 -18.45 5.16 7.06
C SER A 9 -18.23 6.67 7.12
N THR A 10 -17.29 7.10 7.98
CA THR A 10 -16.93 8.52 8.12
C THR A 10 -16.53 9.14 6.78
N ILE A 11 -15.72 8.43 5.98
CA ILE A 11 -15.27 8.93 4.67
C ILE A 11 -16.44 9.09 3.68
N SER A 12 -17.37 8.12 3.65
CA SER A 12 -18.54 8.19 2.76
C SER A 12 -19.45 9.35 3.11
N GLN A 13 -19.67 9.60 4.40
CA GLN A 13 -20.46 10.75 4.87
C GLN A 13 -19.80 12.09 4.49
N ILE A 14 -18.50 12.24 4.71
CA ILE A 14 -17.76 13.46 4.35
C ILE A 14 -17.74 13.67 2.83
N ASN A 15 -17.64 12.62 2.04
CA ASN A 15 -17.70 12.72 0.59
C ASN A 15 -19.10 13.09 0.06
N GLN A 16 -20.16 12.82 0.83
CA GLN A 16 -21.53 13.21 0.50
C GLN A 16 -21.84 14.64 0.95
N ASP A 17 -21.36 15.01 2.13
CA ASP A 17 -21.57 16.34 2.71
C ASP A 17 -20.21 16.95 3.15
N GLN A 18 -19.66 17.78 2.28
CA GLN A 18 -18.37 18.44 2.50
C GLN A 18 -18.41 19.51 3.62
N SER A 19 -19.58 19.83 4.15
CA SER A 19 -19.70 20.69 5.34
C SER A 19 -19.28 19.97 6.61
N LEU A 20 -19.25 18.63 6.62
CA LEU A 20 -18.73 17.80 7.71
C LEU A 20 -17.22 17.99 7.80
N GLN A 21 -16.76 18.29 9.01
CA GLN A 21 -15.34 18.52 9.26
C GLN A 21 -14.69 17.30 9.91
N TRP A 22 -13.57 16.86 9.35
CA TRP A 22 -12.77 15.77 9.90
C TRP A 22 -12.37 15.96 11.37
N ASN A 23 -12.01 17.18 11.77
CA ASN A 23 -11.56 17.51 13.12
C ASN A 23 -12.59 17.25 14.23
N ARG A 24 -13.84 16.95 13.88
CA ARG A 24 -14.93 16.59 14.79
C ARG A 24 -15.46 15.19 14.59
N SER A 25 -14.89 14.44 13.65
CA SER A 25 -15.35 13.10 13.29
C SER A 25 -14.60 12.01 14.07
N ILE A 26 -15.26 10.85 14.19
CA ILE A 26 -14.59 9.63 14.65
C ILE A 26 -13.47 9.28 13.65
N GLY A 27 -12.26 9.07 14.17
CA GLY A 27 -11.10 8.70 13.34
C GLY A 27 -10.26 9.88 12.85
N TYR A 28 -10.44 11.08 13.43
CA TYR A 28 -9.63 12.25 13.07
C TYR A 28 -8.10 12.02 13.22
N GLU A 29 -7.68 11.33 14.27
CA GLU A 29 -6.26 11.01 14.47
C GLU A 29 -5.74 10.07 13.38
N ASP A 30 -6.54 9.06 13.02
CA ASP A 30 -6.20 8.10 11.96
C ASP A 30 -6.15 8.81 10.60
N PHE A 31 -7.13 9.69 10.32
CA PHE A 31 -7.12 10.55 9.14
C PHE A 31 -5.87 11.41 9.05
N SER A 32 -5.50 12.08 10.15
CA SER A 32 -4.31 12.96 10.17
C SER A 32 -3.01 12.19 9.89
N LYS A 33 -2.89 10.95 10.39
CA LYS A 33 -1.75 10.07 10.11
C LYS A 33 -1.71 9.67 8.64
N LEU A 34 -2.85 9.29 8.07
CA LEU A 34 -2.95 8.92 6.67
C LEU A 34 -2.63 10.08 5.73
N ILE A 35 -3.13 11.29 6.03
CA ILE A 35 -2.80 12.50 5.26
C ILE A 35 -1.30 12.76 5.29
N LYS A 36 -0.65 12.66 6.45
CA LYS A 36 0.80 12.87 6.55
C LYS A 36 1.60 11.91 5.67
N ILE A 37 1.24 10.62 5.65
CA ILE A 37 1.88 9.62 4.78
C ILE A 37 1.56 9.95 3.32
N SER A 38 0.31 10.26 3.01
CA SER A 38 -0.13 10.61 1.67
C SER A 38 0.62 11.82 1.11
N ASP A 39 0.74 12.90 1.88
CA ASP A 39 1.45 14.11 1.47
C ASP A 39 2.93 13.84 1.23
N GLU A 40 3.56 13.03 2.08
CA GLU A 40 4.95 12.59 1.87
C GLU A 40 5.10 11.87 0.53
N VAL A 41 4.27 10.86 0.27
CA VAL A 41 4.34 10.05 -0.97
C VAL A 41 3.95 10.88 -2.18
N THR A 42 2.94 11.77 -2.08
CA THR A 42 2.53 12.69 -3.14
C THR A 42 3.71 13.56 -3.58
N ASN A 43 4.36 14.22 -2.62
CA ASN A 43 5.47 15.14 -2.89
C ASN A 43 6.67 14.40 -3.48
N LYS A 44 7.06 13.28 -2.89
CA LYS A 44 8.22 12.49 -3.30
C LYS A 44 8.01 11.77 -4.63
N SER A 45 6.78 11.31 -4.91
CA SER A 45 6.47 10.68 -6.19
C SER A 45 6.30 11.66 -7.35
N GLY A 46 6.31 12.99 -7.09
CA GLY A 46 6.02 13.98 -8.13
C GLY A 46 4.54 14.05 -8.50
N GLY A 47 3.65 13.71 -7.56
CA GLY A 47 2.20 13.79 -7.76
C GLY A 47 1.55 12.53 -8.32
N TYR A 48 2.29 11.42 -8.49
CA TYR A 48 1.72 10.14 -8.94
C TYR A 48 0.88 9.42 -7.88
N TYR A 49 0.73 10.01 -6.70
CA TYR A 49 -0.10 9.52 -5.62
C TYR A 49 -0.94 10.66 -5.04
N GLN A 50 -2.23 10.42 -4.82
CA GLN A 50 -3.13 11.35 -4.15
C GLN A 50 -4.30 10.58 -3.54
N VAL A 51 -4.77 11.03 -2.36
CA VAL A 51 -5.98 10.50 -1.69
C VAL A 51 -7.18 11.45 -1.80
N PHE A 52 -7.02 12.61 -2.41
CA PHE A 52 -8.10 13.55 -2.70
C PHE A 52 -8.15 13.82 -4.20
N ILE A 53 -9.10 13.19 -4.88
CA ILE A 53 -9.23 13.23 -6.34
C ILE A 53 -10.68 13.59 -6.70
N ASN A 54 -10.86 14.52 -7.63
CA ASN A 54 -12.17 14.96 -8.10
C ASN A 54 -13.11 15.46 -6.97
N GLY A 55 -12.53 16.13 -5.95
CA GLY A 55 -13.30 16.65 -4.82
C GLY A 55 -13.78 15.59 -3.83
N LYS A 56 -13.23 14.39 -3.89
CA LYS A 56 -13.56 13.28 -2.98
C LYS A 56 -12.31 12.65 -2.39
N TRP A 57 -12.42 12.21 -1.16
CA TRP A 57 -11.41 11.41 -0.48
C TRP A 57 -11.52 9.95 -0.87
N ASP A 58 -10.39 9.34 -1.21
CA ASP A 58 -10.25 7.92 -1.46
C ASP A 58 -8.97 7.40 -0.81
N PHE A 59 -9.12 6.58 0.23
CA PHE A 59 -8.01 5.98 0.97
C PHE A 59 -7.79 4.50 0.63
N ASN A 60 -8.40 3.96 -0.43
CA ASN A 60 -8.28 2.54 -0.78
C ASN A 60 -6.84 2.09 -1.01
N SER A 61 -5.97 3.00 -1.45
CA SER A 61 -4.55 2.78 -1.73
C SER A 61 -3.62 2.89 -0.52
N ILE A 62 -4.16 3.01 0.70
CA ILE A 62 -3.37 3.15 1.94
C ILE A 62 -4.08 2.57 3.16
N ALA A 63 -5.41 2.45 3.11
CA ALA A 63 -6.21 2.08 4.28
C ALA A 63 -5.99 0.64 4.73
N LYS A 64 -5.69 -0.29 3.82
CA LYS A 64 -5.39 -1.68 4.16
C LYS A 64 -4.06 -1.79 4.89
N GLY A 65 -3.02 -1.17 4.34
CA GLY A 65 -1.72 -1.09 5.01
C GLY A 65 -1.81 -0.42 6.37
N TYR A 66 -2.62 0.63 6.49
CA TYR A 66 -2.87 1.28 7.77
C TYR A 66 -3.58 0.38 8.77
N ALA A 67 -4.56 -0.41 8.34
CA ALA A 67 -5.25 -1.36 9.22
C ALA A 67 -4.28 -2.44 9.74
N VAL A 68 -3.35 -2.92 8.91
CA VAL A 68 -2.26 -3.82 9.33
C VAL A 68 -1.38 -3.16 10.39
N ASP A 69 -0.97 -1.90 10.19
CA ASP A 69 -0.18 -1.16 11.18
C ASP A 69 -0.94 -0.97 12.50
N ARG A 70 -2.25 -0.69 12.46
CA ARG A 70 -3.09 -0.55 13.65
C ARG A 70 -3.25 -1.86 14.43
N LEU A 71 -3.47 -2.98 13.75
CA LEU A 71 -3.52 -4.31 14.38
C LEU A 71 -2.18 -4.67 15.00
N SER A 72 -1.07 -4.36 14.32
CA SER A 72 0.28 -4.58 14.85
C SER A 72 0.50 -3.81 16.15
N GLN A 73 0.13 -2.52 16.20
CA GLN A 73 0.22 -1.71 17.42
C GLN A 73 -0.63 -2.28 18.58
N ILE A 74 -1.80 -2.83 18.27
CA ILE A 74 -2.63 -3.50 19.28
C ILE A 74 -1.91 -4.73 19.82
N LEU A 75 -1.36 -5.61 18.97
CA LEU A 75 -0.60 -6.78 19.40
C LEU A 75 0.60 -6.38 20.27
N GLU A 76 1.34 -5.37 19.87
CA GLU A 76 2.49 -4.83 20.62
C GLU A 76 2.06 -4.28 21.98
N SER A 77 0.90 -3.62 22.09
CA SER A 77 0.36 -3.12 23.36
C SER A 77 0.04 -4.23 24.36
N TYR A 78 -0.22 -5.46 23.87
CA TYR A 78 -0.38 -6.66 24.67
C TYR A 78 0.95 -7.42 24.92
N GLY A 79 2.10 -6.85 24.54
CA GLY A 79 3.42 -7.46 24.71
C GLY A 79 3.76 -8.56 23.70
N LEU A 80 2.97 -8.70 22.63
CA LEU A 80 3.23 -9.67 21.57
C LEU A 80 4.24 -9.08 20.59
N THR A 81 5.40 -9.71 20.48
CA THR A 81 6.53 -9.26 19.65
C THR A 81 6.79 -10.16 18.44
N ASN A 82 6.18 -11.35 18.41
CA ASN A 82 6.34 -12.31 17.32
C ASN A 82 4.99 -12.52 16.65
N TYR A 83 4.77 -11.88 15.51
CA TYR A 83 3.50 -11.93 14.80
C TYR A 83 3.67 -11.70 13.30
N MET A 84 2.69 -12.14 12.55
CA MET A 84 2.41 -11.73 11.19
C MET A 84 0.96 -11.25 11.14
N VAL A 85 0.74 -10.07 10.58
CA VAL A 85 -0.60 -9.53 10.30
C VAL A 85 -0.72 -9.36 8.80
N GLU A 86 -1.82 -9.87 8.24
CA GLU A 86 -2.14 -9.76 6.81
C GLU A 86 -3.58 -9.29 6.61
N ILE A 87 -3.76 -8.34 5.71
CA ILE A 87 -5.07 -7.90 5.22
C ILE A 87 -5.00 -7.69 3.72
N GLY A 88 -5.59 -8.64 2.97
CA GLY A 88 -5.77 -8.49 1.52
C GLY A 88 -4.48 -8.40 0.70
N GLY A 89 -3.38 -8.93 1.21
CA GLY A 89 -2.07 -8.93 0.59
C GLY A 89 -1.09 -7.90 1.15
N GLU A 90 -1.55 -6.99 2.02
CA GLU A 90 -0.68 -6.13 2.81
C GLU A 90 -0.27 -6.86 4.09
N ILE A 91 1.05 -7.02 4.31
CA ILE A 91 1.58 -7.87 5.36
C ILE A 91 2.60 -7.12 6.20
N LYS A 92 2.57 -7.34 7.52
CA LYS A 92 3.63 -6.94 8.45
C LYS A 92 4.13 -8.14 9.21
N PHE A 93 5.45 -8.27 9.25
CA PHE A 93 6.16 -9.26 10.03
C PHE A 93 6.88 -8.61 11.20
N SER A 94 6.80 -9.26 12.37
CA SER A 94 7.57 -8.91 13.56
C SER A 94 8.11 -10.16 14.22
N GLY A 95 9.35 -10.06 14.72
CA GLY A 95 10.01 -11.16 15.41
C GLY A 95 10.17 -12.42 14.56
N LYS A 96 10.01 -13.59 15.18
CA LYS A 96 10.24 -14.90 14.56
C LYS A 96 9.12 -15.88 14.90
N LYS A 97 8.90 -16.87 14.03
CA LYS A 97 8.17 -18.09 14.40
C LYS A 97 9.01 -18.90 15.41
N PRO A 98 8.39 -19.65 16.33
CA PRO A 98 9.12 -20.61 17.13
C PRO A 98 9.90 -21.59 16.25
N GLN A 99 11.24 -21.63 16.42
CA GLN A 99 12.18 -22.52 15.71
C GLN A 99 12.31 -22.28 14.19
N LEU A 100 11.65 -21.30 13.61
CA LEU A 100 11.66 -20.99 12.18
C LEU A 100 11.72 -19.49 11.94
N ASN A 101 12.07 -19.10 10.71
CA ASN A 101 11.84 -17.74 10.23
C ASN A 101 10.43 -17.61 9.64
N TRP A 102 9.91 -16.41 9.56
CA TRP A 102 8.79 -16.11 8.70
C TRP A 102 9.21 -16.26 7.24
N THR A 103 8.28 -16.65 6.38
CA THR A 103 8.48 -16.66 4.94
C THR A 103 7.34 -15.94 4.25
N PHE A 104 7.63 -15.26 3.16
CA PHE A 104 6.63 -14.74 2.24
C PHE A 104 7.04 -15.04 0.80
N ALA A 105 6.10 -15.00 -0.11
CA ALA A 105 6.36 -15.21 -1.52
C ALA A 105 5.71 -14.11 -2.37
N ILE A 106 6.37 -13.77 -3.46
CA ILE A 106 5.77 -12.97 -4.53
C ILE A 106 5.02 -13.93 -5.46
N ILE A 107 3.72 -13.73 -5.58
CA ILE A 107 2.82 -14.54 -6.39
C ILE A 107 2.87 -14.04 -7.84
N ASP A 108 2.77 -14.97 -8.78
CA ASP A 108 2.60 -14.66 -10.19
C ASP A 108 1.20 -14.05 -10.43
N PRO A 109 1.11 -12.78 -10.89
CA PRO A 109 -0.18 -12.16 -11.13
C PRO A 109 -1.00 -12.81 -12.25
N THR A 110 -0.36 -13.60 -13.12
CA THR A 110 -1.02 -14.28 -14.24
C THR A 110 -1.44 -15.69 -13.91
N PHE A 111 -0.84 -16.28 -12.89
CA PHE A 111 -1.12 -17.63 -12.43
C PHE A 111 -0.89 -17.74 -10.93
N GLU A 112 -1.93 -17.44 -10.15
CA GLU A 112 -1.85 -17.26 -8.68
C GLU A 112 -1.35 -18.49 -7.90
N GLU A 113 -1.36 -19.68 -8.49
CA GLU A 113 -0.78 -20.89 -7.89
C GLU A 113 0.75 -20.97 -8.05
N ARG A 114 1.35 -20.10 -8.87
CA ARG A 114 2.79 -20.05 -9.11
C ARG A 114 3.43 -18.94 -8.27
N LEU A 115 4.50 -19.30 -7.60
CA LEU A 115 5.35 -18.34 -6.88
C LEU A 115 6.48 -17.88 -7.82
N PHE A 116 6.70 -16.57 -7.90
CA PHE A 116 7.90 -16.06 -8.57
C PHE A 116 9.13 -16.26 -7.70
N GLU A 117 9.01 -15.97 -6.41
CA GLU A 117 10.13 -16.08 -5.48
C GLU A 117 9.63 -16.16 -4.04
N GLU A 118 10.33 -16.95 -3.22
CA GLU A 118 10.11 -17.06 -1.79
C GLU A 118 11.27 -16.42 -1.03
N PHE A 119 10.95 -15.72 0.04
CA PHE A 119 11.90 -15.01 0.89
C PHE A 119 11.78 -15.44 2.33
N GLN A 120 12.94 -15.60 2.99
CA GLN A 120 13.00 -15.75 4.43
C GLN A 120 13.09 -14.37 5.09
N VAL A 121 12.26 -14.17 6.11
CA VAL A 121 12.18 -12.93 6.86
C VAL A 121 13.10 -13.03 8.09
N ASN A 122 14.14 -12.24 8.13
CA ASN A 122 15.12 -12.21 9.24
C ASN A 122 15.09 -10.89 10.03
N LYS A 123 14.24 -9.96 9.65
CA LYS A 123 14.03 -8.65 10.30
C LYS A 123 12.54 -8.26 10.23
N ASN A 124 12.16 -7.28 11.05
CA ASN A 124 10.82 -6.73 10.96
C ASN A 124 10.68 -5.91 9.68
N PHE A 125 9.61 -6.12 8.93
CA PHE A 125 9.25 -5.29 7.79
C PHE A 125 7.78 -5.49 7.37
N SER A 126 7.34 -4.60 6.51
CA SER A 126 6.04 -4.64 5.86
C SER A 126 6.20 -4.81 4.37
N ILE A 127 5.21 -5.41 3.71
CA ILE A 127 5.12 -5.47 2.27
C ILE A 127 3.68 -5.18 1.84
N ALA A 128 3.53 -4.43 0.76
CA ALA A 128 2.24 -4.16 0.12
C ALA A 128 2.38 -4.27 -1.39
N THR A 129 1.32 -4.70 -2.06
CA THR A 129 1.32 -4.91 -3.51
C THR A 129 0.16 -4.20 -4.19
N SER A 130 0.46 -3.36 -5.17
CA SER A 130 -0.50 -2.74 -6.08
C SER A 130 -0.40 -3.33 -7.48
N GLY A 131 -1.54 -3.52 -8.15
CA GLY A 131 -1.58 -4.01 -9.52
C GLY A 131 -2.98 -4.07 -10.10
N ASN A 132 -3.08 -4.02 -11.42
CA ASN A 132 -4.35 -4.01 -12.15
C ASN A 132 -4.83 -5.41 -12.56
N TYR A 133 -4.15 -6.49 -12.16
CA TYR A 133 -4.48 -7.83 -12.62
C TYR A 133 -5.76 -8.41 -11.99
N ARG A 134 -6.02 -8.11 -10.70
CA ARG A 134 -7.26 -8.56 -10.01
C ARG A 134 -8.44 -7.63 -10.24
N ASN A 135 -8.20 -6.33 -10.34
CA ASN A 135 -9.22 -5.31 -10.53
C ASN A 135 -8.74 -4.32 -11.60
N PRO A 136 -8.95 -4.62 -12.90
CA PRO A 136 -8.48 -3.77 -13.97
C PRO A 136 -9.03 -2.35 -13.88
N GLY A 137 -8.15 -1.37 -14.06
CA GLY A 137 -8.53 0.03 -14.20
C GLY A 137 -8.80 0.79 -12.90
N HIS A 138 -8.58 0.19 -11.73
CA HIS A 138 -8.83 0.88 -10.45
C HIS A 138 -7.73 1.85 -10.03
N ILE A 139 -6.49 1.67 -10.51
CA ILE A 139 -5.41 2.62 -10.25
C ILE A 139 -5.50 3.76 -11.26
N ILE A 140 -5.66 4.97 -10.73
CA ILE A 140 -5.86 6.19 -11.52
C ILE A 140 -4.59 7.04 -11.46
N ASP A 141 -4.19 7.59 -12.60
CA ASP A 141 -3.20 8.65 -12.68
C ASP A 141 -3.83 9.96 -12.17
N PRO A 142 -3.35 10.53 -11.04
CA PRO A 142 -3.98 11.70 -10.45
C PRO A 142 -4.00 12.93 -11.37
N SER A 143 -3.04 13.04 -12.29
CA SER A 143 -2.90 14.20 -13.19
C SER A 143 -3.89 14.15 -14.33
N SER A 144 -4.01 12.99 -15.00
CA SER A 144 -4.93 12.79 -16.12
C SER A 144 -6.33 12.37 -15.67
N LYS A 145 -6.48 11.87 -14.42
CA LYS A 145 -7.72 11.31 -13.85
C LYS A 145 -8.25 10.09 -14.61
N ILE A 146 -7.38 9.44 -15.38
CA ILE A 146 -7.69 8.26 -16.18
C ILE A 146 -6.99 7.05 -15.56
N SER A 147 -7.59 5.88 -15.71
CA SER A 147 -6.97 4.61 -15.33
C SER A 147 -5.58 4.45 -15.94
N VAL A 148 -4.65 3.96 -15.12
CA VAL A 148 -3.28 3.71 -15.56
C VAL A 148 -3.23 2.49 -16.47
N GLU A 149 -2.85 2.71 -17.72
CA GLU A 149 -2.43 1.66 -18.62
C GLU A 149 -0.91 1.51 -18.54
N SER A 150 -0.44 0.31 -18.22
CA SER A 150 0.98 -0.01 -18.07
C SER A 150 1.27 -1.43 -18.53
N ASN A 151 2.52 -1.69 -18.88
CA ASN A 151 3.04 -3.04 -19.04
C ASN A 151 3.36 -3.72 -17.70
N LEU A 152 3.33 -2.99 -16.59
CA LEU A 152 3.39 -3.54 -15.24
C LEU A 152 2.12 -4.32 -14.93
N LEU A 153 2.26 -5.52 -14.37
CA LEU A 153 1.19 -6.29 -13.75
C LEU A 153 1.04 -5.93 -12.28
N SER A 154 2.17 -5.86 -11.56
CA SER A 154 2.18 -5.52 -10.14
C SER A 154 3.48 -4.85 -9.71
N VAL A 155 3.38 -4.10 -8.64
CA VAL A 155 4.48 -3.51 -7.89
C VAL A 155 4.30 -3.88 -6.43
N SER A 156 5.30 -4.56 -5.84
CA SER A 156 5.36 -4.81 -4.41
C SER A 156 6.44 -3.92 -3.79
N VAL A 157 6.12 -3.22 -2.72
CA VAL A 157 7.07 -2.36 -1.99
C VAL A 157 7.28 -2.91 -0.59
N ILE A 158 8.54 -2.94 -0.16
CA ILE A 158 8.94 -3.30 1.20
C ILE A 158 9.29 -2.02 1.97
N ASP A 159 8.78 -1.92 3.19
CA ASP A 159 9.05 -0.83 4.10
C ASP A 159 9.32 -1.38 5.52
N GLU A 160 10.41 -0.95 6.15
CA GLU A 160 10.79 -1.45 7.48
C GLU A 160 9.95 -0.86 8.61
N VAL A 161 9.19 0.19 8.35
CA VAL A 161 8.48 0.97 9.38
C VAL A 161 6.97 0.83 9.30
N SER A 162 6.38 0.96 8.11
CA SER A 162 4.94 1.14 7.95
C SER A 162 4.37 0.43 6.74
N THR A 163 3.36 -0.40 6.97
CA THR A 163 2.60 -1.07 5.91
C THR A 163 1.78 -0.05 5.11
N ALA A 164 1.24 0.98 5.76
CA ALA A 164 0.53 2.07 5.08
C ALA A 164 1.45 2.80 4.09
N ARG A 165 2.72 3.03 4.46
CA ARG A 165 3.68 3.68 3.57
C ARG A 165 4.07 2.77 2.40
N ALA A 166 4.26 1.46 2.64
CA ALA A 166 4.47 0.49 1.58
C ALA A 166 3.29 0.46 0.57
N ASP A 167 2.04 0.47 1.07
CA ASP A 167 0.81 0.44 0.26
C ASP A 167 0.70 1.70 -0.63
N ALA A 168 0.91 2.89 -0.04
CA ALA A 168 0.92 4.14 -0.79
C ALA A 168 2.03 4.19 -1.86
N TRP A 169 3.25 3.75 -1.52
CA TRP A 169 4.35 3.70 -2.47
C TRP A 169 4.14 2.68 -3.60
N ALA A 170 3.58 1.51 -3.31
CA ALA A 170 3.26 0.52 -4.33
C ALA A 170 2.29 1.11 -5.38
N THR A 171 1.26 1.84 -4.92
CA THR A 171 0.32 2.55 -5.80
C THR A 171 1.01 3.68 -6.58
N ALA A 172 1.84 4.50 -5.93
CA ALA A 172 2.56 5.60 -6.57
C ALA A 172 3.49 5.11 -7.69
N LEU A 173 4.28 4.07 -7.41
CA LEU A 173 5.21 3.49 -8.39
C LEU A 173 4.47 2.85 -9.56
N PHE A 174 3.35 2.16 -9.29
CA PHE A 174 2.51 1.63 -10.38
C PHE A 174 1.94 2.74 -11.26
N ALA A 175 1.46 3.83 -10.65
CA ALA A 175 0.89 4.97 -11.37
C ALA A 175 1.93 5.78 -12.16
N SER A 176 3.20 5.74 -11.76
CA SER A 176 4.28 6.51 -12.40
C SER A 176 4.76 5.95 -13.74
N LYS A 177 4.24 4.79 -14.17
CA LYS A 177 4.55 4.16 -15.46
C LYS A 177 6.07 3.97 -15.65
N GLU A 178 6.67 4.60 -16.65
CA GLU A 178 8.11 4.50 -16.97
C GLU A 178 9.00 5.29 -15.97
N ASN A 179 8.43 6.18 -15.17
CA ASN A 179 9.19 6.99 -14.21
C ASN A 179 9.49 6.26 -12.89
N TRP A 180 8.93 5.05 -12.69
CA TRP A 180 9.06 4.30 -11.44
C TRP A 180 10.52 4.07 -11.02
N LEU A 181 11.43 3.78 -11.99
CA LEU A 181 12.84 3.51 -11.69
C LEU A 181 13.52 4.73 -11.07
N SER A 182 13.37 5.89 -11.71
CA SER A 182 13.95 7.13 -11.19
C SER A 182 13.41 7.51 -9.81
N ILE A 183 12.12 7.29 -9.59
CA ILE A 183 11.50 7.55 -8.29
C ILE A 183 12.02 6.56 -7.24
N ALA A 184 12.04 5.27 -7.55
CA ALA A 184 12.49 4.24 -6.62
C ALA A 184 13.96 4.42 -6.22
N ASP A 185 14.83 4.73 -7.18
CA ASP A 185 16.26 4.99 -6.94
C ASP A 185 16.48 6.25 -6.09
N ASN A 186 15.78 7.36 -6.39
CA ASN A 186 15.92 8.61 -5.67
C ASN A 186 15.56 8.49 -4.17
N TYR A 187 14.65 7.58 -3.84
CA TYR A 187 14.20 7.36 -2.47
C TYR A 187 14.66 6.03 -1.85
N ASN A 188 15.54 5.31 -2.56
CA ASN A 188 16.09 4.01 -2.14
C ASN A 188 15.00 3.02 -1.69
N LEU A 189 13.95 2.91 -2.53
CA LEU A 189 12.81 2.03 -2.23
C LEU A 189 13.15 0.58 -2.55
N ALA A 190 12.91 -0.31 -1.60
CA ALA A 190 12.98 -1.75 -1.82
C ALA A 190 11.69 -2.22 -2.51
N ALA A 191 11.79 -2.73 -3.73
CA ALA A 191 10.60 -3.03 -4.52
C ALA A 191 10.80 -4.15 -5.54
N PHE A 192 9.67 -4.82 -5.87
CA PHE A 192 9.54 -5.77 -6.97
C PHE A 192 8.58 -5.22 -8.02
N PHE A 193 8.97 -5.36 -9.27
CA PHE A 193 8.16 -5.00 -10.43
C PHE A 193 7.97 -6.23 -11.31
N ILE A 194 6.73 -6.61 -11.58
CA ILE A 194 6.38 -7.72 -12.46
C ILE A 194 5.67 -7.17 -13.69
N TYR A 195 6.14 -7.55 -14.88
CA TYR A 195 5.63 -7.11 -16.16
C TYR A 195 4.78 -8.18 -16.85
N LYS A 196 3.97 -7.77 -17.83
CA LYS A 196 3.12 -8.65 -18.66
C LYS A 196 3.90 -9.69 -19.46
N ASP A 197 5.16 -9.43 -19.79
CA ASP A 197 6.09 -10.34 -20.46
C ASP A 197 6.86 -11.26 -19.49
N ASN A 198 6.44 -11.35 -18.23
CA ASN A 198 7.08 -12.09 -17.14
C ASN A 198 8.47 -11.57 -16.73
N LYS A 199 8.88 -10.40 -17.21
CA LYS A 199 10.08 -9.75 -16.71
C LYS A 199 9.87 -9.33 -15.26
N VAL A 200 10.89 -9.58 -14.42
CA VAL A 200 10.92 -9.15 -13.01
C VAL A 200 12.11 -8.24 -12.79
N ILE A 201 11.89 -7.11 -12.13
CA ILE A 201 12.95 -6.21 -11.68
C ILE A 201 12.86 -6.10 -10.16
N LYS A 202 14.02 -6.18 -9.50
CA LYS A 202 14.17 -6.07 -8.05
C LYS A 202 15.08 -4.91 -7.71
N LEU A 203 14.71 -4.10 -6.74
CA LEU A 203 15.50 -2.98 -6.23
C LEU A 203 15.72 -3.12 -4.73
N SER A 204 16.96 -2.91 -4.29
CA SER A 204 17.36 -2.73 -2.86
C SER A 204 16.85 -3.82 -1.90
N LEU A 205 16.85 -5.10 -2.32
CA LEU A 205 16.34 -6.24 -1.54
C LEU A 205 17.46 -7.00 -0.87
#